data_aaef3cddc1ed54db26e122730d32007d
#
_entry.id   aaef3cddc1ed54db26e122730d32007d
#
_cell.length_a   1.000
_cell.length_b   1.000
_cell.length_c   1.000
_cell.angle_alpha   90.00
_cell.angle_beta   90.00
_cell.angle_gamma   90.00
#
_symmetry.space_group_name_H-M   'P 1'
#
loop_
_entity.id
_entity.type
_entity.pdbx_description
1 polymer ?
#
loop_
_entity_poly.entity_id
_entity_poly.type
_entity_poly.pdbx_seq_one_letter_code
_entity_poly.pdbx_strand_id
1 'polypeptide(L)'
;MSYNKWPKRSAEKNYFMVPNEIFSVGLDFREISLYSYLLRCENRKTYQCYPSYKTIGHAIGMSENTVAKYVRQLEEKGLIYTEPTIMQSKDGKPLNGNLLYTIRPIPGVLEAFYERQFRQAEEA
;
A
#
# COMPACT_ATOMS: atom_id res chain seq x y z
N MET A 1 -9.41 -21.85 34.09
CA MET A 1 -8.25 -21.25 33.42
C MET A 1 -8.60 -19.85 32.97
N SER A 2 -7.83 -18.88 33.38
CA SER A 2 -8.09 -17.50 32.99
C SER A 2 -7.33 -17.14 31.72
N TYR A 3 -8.02 -16.68 30.70
CA TYR A 3 -7.41 -16.14 29.49
C TYR A 3 -7.11 -14.66 29.59
N ASN A 4 -7.36 -14.06 30.75
CA ASN A 4 -7.21 -12.62 30.97
C ASN A 4 -5.84 -12.24 31.53
N LYS A 5 -4.80 -13.03 31.24
CA LYS A 5 -3.42 -12.69 31.60
C LYS A 5 -2.87 -11.54 30.79
N TRP A 6 -3.44 -11.32 29.61
CA TRP A 6 -2.98 -10.29 28.69
C TRP A 6 -3.81 -9.03 28.88
N PRO A 7 -3.18 -7.85 28.92
CA PRO A 7 -3.93 -6.62 28.98
C PRO A 7 -4.82 -6.48 27.75
N LYS A 8 -6.00 -5.91 27.93
CA LYS A 8 -6.89 -5.62 26.81
C LYS A 8 -6.25 -4.58 25.91
N ARG A 9 -6.36 -4.78 24.60
CA ARG A 9 -5.85 -3.84 23.64
C ARG A 9 -6.70 -2.58 23.64
N SER A 10 -6.03 -1.42 23.55
CA SER A 10 -6.73 -0.16 23.35
C SER A 10 -6.98 0.05 21.85
N ALA A 11 -8.23 0.23 21.45
CA ALA A 11 -8.59 0.53 20.07
C ALA A 11 -8.19 1.96 19.65
N GLU A 12 -7.75 2.77 20.60
CA GLU A 12 -7.44 4.17 20.38
C GLU A 12 -5.97 4.46 20.08
N LYS A 13 -5.08 3.50 20.35
CA LYS A 13 -3.63 3.72 20.27
C LYS A 13 -2.94 2.61 19.49
N ASN A 14 -1.95 3.01 18.71
CA ASN A 14 -1.06 2.08 18.00
C ASN A 14 -1.77 1.13 17.05
N TYR A 15 -2.80 1.64 16.39
CA TYR A 15 -3.56 0.89 15.40
C TYR A 15 -3.61 1.65 14.08
N PHE A 16 -3.69 0.89 13.01
CA PHE A 16 -4.16 1.38 11.74
C PHE A 16 -5.17 0.38 11.19
N MET A 17 -6.07 0.85 10.34
CA MET A 17 -7.12 0.02 9.81
C MET A 17 -6.76 -0.49 8.43
N VAL A 18 -7.02 -1.79 8.22
CA VAL A 18 -6.92 -2.42 6.90
C VAL A 18 -8.33 -2.85 6.51
N PRO A 19 -8.79 -2.52 5.31
CA PRO A 19 -10.13 -2.91 4.88
C PRO A 19 -10.28 -4.43 4.83
N ASN A 20 -11.42 -4.93 5.28
CA ASN A 20 -11.70 -6.36 5.24
C ASN A 20 -11.60 -6.94 3.84
N GLU A 21 -11.97 -6.17 2.84
CA GLU A 21 -12.00 -6.55 1.43
C GLU A 21 -10.62 -6.84 0.86
N ILE A 22 -9.55 -6.49 1.58
CA ILE A 22 -8.18 -6.75 1.11
C ILE A 22 -7.92 -8.23 0.82
N PHE A 23 -8.62 -9.10 1.53
CA PHE A 23 -8.48 -10.55 1.34
C PHE A 23 -9.35 -11.08 0.20
N SER A 24 -10.19 -10.25 -0.39
CA SER A 24 -11.17 -10.64 -1.41
C SER A 24 -10.91 -10.06 -2.79
N VAL A 25 -9.82 -9.31 -2.98
CA VAL A 25 -9.55 -8.59 -4.23
C VAL A 25 -8.39 -9.18 -5.03
N GLY A 26 -8.04 -10.43 -4.76
CA GLY A 26 -7.08 -11.15 -5.59
C GLY A 26 -5.62 -10.79 -5.36
N LEU A 27 -5.24 -10.43 -4.15
CA LEU A 27 -3.87 -10.10 -3.81
C LEU A 27 -3.15 -11.29 -3.18
N ASP A 28 -1.84 -11.42 -3.44
CA ASP A 28 -1.01 -12.35 -2.70
C ASP A 28 -0.52 -11.72 -1.39
N PHE A 29 0.18 -12.51 -0.57
CA PHE A 29 0.61 -12.05 0.75
C PHE A 29 1.60 -10.88 0.68
N ARG A 30 2.42 -10.80 -0.36
CA ARG A 30 3.40 -9.71 -0.52
C ARG A 30 2.70 -8.41 -0.89
N GLU A 31 1.71 -8.50 -1.76
CA GLU A 31 0.87 -7.35 -2.12
C GLU A 31 0.07 -6.86 -0.92
N ILE A 32 -0.48 -7.78 -0.12
CA ILE A 32 -1.20 -7.43 1.10
C ILE A 32 -0.26 -6.75 2.11
N SER A 33 0.94 -7.27 2.29
CA SER A 33 1.92 -6.68 3.20
C SER A 33 2.31 -5.27 2.79
N LEU A 34 2.60 -5.07 1.51
CA LEU A 34 2.97 -3.76 0.98
C LEU A 34 1.81 -2.77 1.10
N TYR A 35 0.63 -3.16 0.68
CA TYR A 35 -0.56 -2.32 0.78
C TYR A 35 -0.84 -1.92 2.22
N SER A 36 -0.77 -2.88 3.14
CA SER A 36 -0.98 -2.63 4.57
C SER A 36 0.04 -1.63 5.13
N TYR A 37 1.31 -1.75 4.74
CA TYR A 37 2.34 -0.82 5.19
C TYR A 37 2.09 0.60 4.66
N LEU A 38 1.67 0.72 3.40
CA LEU A 38 1.32 2.02 2.83
C LEU A 38 0.13 2.65 3.56
N LEU A 39 -0.87 1.84 3.93
CA LEU A 39 -1.99 2.32 4.75
C LEU A 39 -1.52 2.86 6.10
N ARG A 40 -0.55 2.17 6.73
CA ARG A 40 0.02 2.64 7.99
C ARG A 40 0.71 4.00 7.82
N CYS A 41 1.33 4.23 6.68
CA CYS A 41 2.09 5.46 6.41
C CYS A 41 1.23 6.61 5.90
N GLU A 42 0.02 6.34 5.42
CA GLU A 42 -0.77 7.38 4.75
C GLU A 42 -1.22 8.49 5.69
N ASN A 43 -1.26 9.70 5.13
CA ASN A 43 -1.96 10.81 5.75
C ASN A 43 -3.45 10.60 5.52
N ARG A 44 -4.23 10.50 6.59
CA ARG A 44 -5.67 10.20 6.49
C ARG A 44 -6.50 11.27 5.81
N LYS A 45 -5.99 12.48 5.71
CA LYS A 45 -6.67 13.58 5.03
C LYS A 45 -6.45 13.55 3.53
N THR A 46 -5.23 13.18 3.11
CA THR A 46 -4.85 13.19 1.69
C THR A 46 -4.82 11.81 1.06
N TYR A 47 -4.85 10.74 1.85
CA TYR A 47 -4.66 9.35 1.41
C TYR A 47 -3.31 9.13 0.73
N GLN A 48 -2.31 9.92 1.09
CA GLN A 48 -0.99 9.89 0.43
C GLN A 48 0.13 9.64 1.42
N CYS A 49 1.18 9.01 0.93
CA CYS A 49 2.44 8.82 1.66
C CYS A 49 3.60 8.73 0.67
N TYR A 50 4.83 8.82 1.17
CA TYR A 50 6.00 8.83 0.29
C TYR A 50 7.21 8.11 0.91
N PRO A 51 7.05 6.92 1.50
CA PRO A 51 8.20 6.17 2.01
C PRO A 51 9.11 5.71 0.87
N SER A 52 10.42 5.64 1.14
CA SER A 52 11.36 5.10 0.16
C SER A 52 11.21 3.58 0.04
N TYR A 53 11.68 3.01 -1.06
CA TYR A 53 11.74 1.56 -1.22
C TYR A 53 12.56 0.91 -0.11
N LYS A 54 13.63 1.55 0.30
CA LYS A 54 14.47 1.08 1.40
C LYS A 54 13.69 1.00 2.70
N THR A 55 12.95 2.05 3.04
CA THR A 55 12.10 2.10 4.23
C THR A 55 11.04 1.02 4.19
N ILE A 56 10.35 0.88 3.07
CA ILE A 56 9.33 -0.16 2.89
C ILE A 56 9.97 -1.55 3.04
N GLY A 57 11.07 -1.78 2.34
CA GLY A 57 11.76 -3.07 2.38
C GLY A 57 12.21 -3.48 3.77
N HIS A 58 12.71 -2.54 4.56
CA HIS A 58 13.06 -2.80 5.96
C HIS A 58 11.84 -3.17 6.79
N ALA A 59 10.71 -2.52 6.55
CA ALA A 59 9.50 -2.73 7.33
C ALA A 59 8.85 -4.09 7.07
N ILE A 60 8.86 -4.55 5.82
CA ILE A 60 8.14 -5.77 5.43
C ILE A 60 9.05 -6.90 4.98
N GLY A 61 10.37 -6.74 5.12
CA GLY A 61 11.33 -7.82 4.84
C GLY A 61 11.53 -8.11 3.36
N MET A 62 11.59 -7.08 2.52
CA MET A 62 11.81 -7.22 1.08
C MET A 62 13.01 -6.39 0.63
N SER A 63 13.68 -6.85 -0.44
CA SER A 63 14.68 -6.03 -1.11
C SER A 63 14.01 -4.86 -1.83
N GLU A 64 14.77 -3.82 -2.14
CA GLU A 64 14.25 -2.66 -2.88
C GLU A 64 13.71 -3.07 -4.25
N ASN A 65 14.38 -3.98 -4.95
CA ASN A 65 13.89 -4.47 -6.25
C ASN A 65 12.56 -5.21 -6.13
N THR A 66 12.39 -5.98 -5.07
CA THR A 66 11.13 -6.69 -4.80
C THR A 66 10.03 -5.71 -4.46
N VAL A 67 10.31 -4.69 -3.65
CA VAL A 67 9.36 -3.62 -3.36
C VAL A 67 8.90 -2.96 -4.66
N ALA A 68 9.85 -2.58 -5.53
CA ALA A 68 9.52 -1.95 -6.81
C ALA A 68 8.58 -2.80 -7.66
N LYS A 69 8.83 -4.12 -7.68
CA LYS A 69 7.99 -5.07 -8.42
C LYS A 69 6.56 -5.07 -7.89
N TYR A 70 6.38 -5.16 -6.58
CA TYR A 70 5.05 -5.23 -5.97
C TYR A 70 4.32 -3.90 -5.97
N VAL A 71 5.04 -2.79 -5.92
CA VAL A 71 4.46 -1.46 -6.16
C VAL A 71 3.79 -1.41 -7.52
N ARG A 72 4.50 -1.87 -8.56
CA ARG A 72 3.92 -1.92 -9.92
C ARG A 72 2.71 -2.83 -10.00
N GLN A 73 2.75 -3.99 -9.32
CA GLN A 73 1.61 -4.91 -9.30
C GLN A 73 0.39 -4.30 -8.64
N LEU A 74 0.56 -3.62 -7.50
CA LEU A 74 -0.55 -2.93 -6.83
C LEU A 74 -1.13 -1.83 -7.69
N GLU A 75 -0.27 -1.09 -8.40
CA GLU A 75 -0.72 -0.03 -9.30
C GLU A 75 -1.50 -0.61 -10.50
N GLU A 76 -1.00 -1.69 -11.09
CA GLU A 76 -1.69 -2.40 -12.18
C GLU A 76 -3.05 -2.93 -11.75
N LYS A 77 -3.16 -3.38 -10.51
CA LYS A 77 -4.43 -3.87 -9.94
C LYS A 77 -5.36 -2.76 -9.47
N GLY A 78 -4.90 -1.52 -9.54
CA GLY A 78 -5.75 -0.36 -9.24
C GLY A 78 -5.91 -0.03 -7.77
N LEU A 79 -5.04 -0.54 -6.90
CA LEU A 79 -5.11 -0.25 -5.47
C LEU A 79 -4.41 1.04 -5.09
N ILE A 80 -3.40 1.43 -5.85
CA ILE A 80 -2.62 2.64 -5.60
C ILE A 80 -2.32 3.37 -6.90
N TYR A 81 -1.97 4.64 -6.79
CA TYR A 81 -1.36 5.43 -7.85
C TYR A 81 0.00 5.91 -7.36
N THR A 82 0.96 5.98 -8.25
CA THR A 82 2.28 6.50 -7.93
C THR A 82 2.60 7.69 -8.81
N GLU A 83 3.28 8.66 -8.24
CA GLU A 83 3.76 9.84 -8.94
C GLU A 83 5.22 10.09 -8.57
N PRO A 84 6.09 10.39 -9.53
CA PRO A 84 7.45 10.79 -9.20
C PRO A 84 7.45 12.13 -8.48
N THR A 85 8.36 12.29 -7.51
CA THR A 85 8.58 13.57 -6.87
C THR A 85 9.94 14.10 -7.28
N ILE A 86 10.08 15.42 -7.35
CA ILE A 86 11.34 16.08 -7.69
C ILE A 86 11.75 16.94 -6.50
N MET A 87 12.96 16.70 -6.00
CA MET A 87 13.56 17.50 -4.95
C MET A 87 14.68 18.35 -5.54
N GLN A 88 15.01 19.46 -4.88
CA GLN A 88 16.16 20.27 -5.28
C GLN A 88 17.36 19.94 -4.42
N SER A 89 18.53 19.78 -5.06
CA SER A 89 19.79 19.65 -4.37
C SER A 89 20.18 21.00 -3.77
N LYS A 90 21.23 21.01 -2.93
CA LYS A 90 21.78 22.27 -2.38
C LYS A 90 22.21 23.25 -3.47
N ASP A 91 22.58 22.74 -4.65
CA ASP A 91 23.00 23.54 -5.80
C ASP A 91 21.82 23.96 -6.70
N GLY A 92 20.58 23.70 -6.29
CA GLY A 92 19.41 24.03 -7.08
C GLY A 92 19.10 23.08 -8.22
N LYS A 93 19.83 21.97 -8.37
CA LYS A 93 19.59 20.97 -9.42
C LYS A 93 18.43 20.05 -9.03
N PRO A 94 17.59 19.67 -10.00
CA PRO A 94 16.52 18.73 -9.71
C PRO A 94 17.09 17.33 -9.39
N LEU A 95 16.54 16.70 -8.34
CA LEU A 95 16.86 15.33 -7.94
C LEU A 95 15.58 14.54 -7.86
N ASN A 96 15.65 13.27 -8.24
CA ASN A 96 14.52 12.37 -8.04
C ASN A 96 14.32 12.13 -6.56
N GLY A 97 13.10 12.40 -6.08
CA GLY A 97 12.69 12.07 -4.72
C GLY A 97 12.01 10.70 -4.67
N ASN A 98 11.48 10.37 -3.51
CA ASN A 98 10.69 9.16 -3.34
C ASN A 98 9.39 9.28 -4.14
N LEU A 99 8.80 8.14 -4.50
CA LEU A 99 7.47 8.15 -5.11
C LEU A 99 6.45 8.66 -4.12
N LEU A 100 5.47 9.41 -4.61
CA LEU A 100 4.27 9.75 -3.88
C LEU A 100 3.23 8.67 -4.17
N TYR A 101 2.75 8.01 -3.13
CA TYR A 101 1.74 6.97 -3.22
C TYR A 101 0.39 7.55 -2.85
N THR A 102 -0.60 7.38 -3.70
CA THR A 102 -1.99 7.69 -3.38
C THR A 102 -2.74 6.38 -3.28
N ILE A 103 -3.34 6.11 -2.12
CA ILE A 103 -4.06 4.87 -1.87
C ILE A 103 -5.51 5.06 -2.29
N ARG A 104 -5.97 4.18 -3.18
CA ARG A 104 -7.31 4.28 -3.74
C ARG A 104 -8.35 3.87 -2.69
N PRO A 105 -9.47 4.60 -2.57
CA PRO A 105 -10.57 4.20 -1.68
C PRO A 105 -11.14 2.82 -2.03
N ILE A 106 -11.65 2.11 -1.03
CA ILE A 106 -12.13 0.74 -1.17
C ILE A 106 -13.17 0.54 -2.29
N PRO A 107 -14.18 1.42 -2.46
CA PRO A 107 -15.12 1.24 -3.58
C PRO A 107 -14.40 1.20 -4.94
N GLY A 108 -13.37 2.02 -5.14
CA GLY A 108 -12.59 1.99 -6.36
C GLY A 108 -11.78 0.72 -6.53
N VAL A 109 -11.24 0.17 -5.43
CA VAL A 109 -10.50 -1.10 -5.43
C VAL A 109 -11.40 -2.25 -5.83
N LEU A 110 -12.60 -2.32 -5.26
CA LEU A 110 -13.59 -3.36 -5.58
C LEU A 110 -14.02 -3.26 -7.04
N GLU A 111 -14.28 -2.05 -7.52
CA GLU A 111 -14.64 -1.82 -8.92
C GLU A 111 -13.54 -2.30 -9.86
N ALA A 112 -12.29 -1.96 -9.58
CA ALA A 112 -11.14 -2.41 -10.37
C ALA A 112 -11.02 -3.94 -10.36
N PHE A 113 -11.28 -4.58 -9.23
CA PHE A 113 -11.27 -6.03 -9.12
C PHE A 113 -12.33 -6.68 -10.00
N TYR A 114 -13.57 -6.18 -9.95
CA TYR A 114 -14.65 -6.71 -10.76
C TYR A 114 -14.40 -6.49 -12.25
N GLU A 115 -13.87 -5.36 -12.65
CA GLU A 115 -13.49 -5.10 -14.04
C GLU A 115 -12.46 -6.11 -14.55
N ARG A 116 -11.47 -6.46 -13.73
CA ARG A 116 -10.49 -7.48 -14.11
C ARG A 116 -11.14 -8.85 -14.27
N GLN A 117 -12.08 -9.19 -13.39
CA GLN A 117 -12.80 -10.46 -13.47
C GLN A 117 -13.60 -10.56 -14.76
N PHE A 118 -14.29 -9.49 -15.14
CA PHE A 118 -15.04 -9.43 -16.40
C PHE A 118 -14.15 -9.58 -17.61
N ARG A 119 -13.01 -8.91 -17.65
CA ARG A 119 -12.06 -9.02 -18.76
C ARG A 119 -11.52 -10.44 -18.89
N GLN A 120 -11.18 -11.09 -17.78
CA GLN A 120 -10.70 -12.46 -17.80
C GLN A 120 -11.78 -13.42 -18.31
N ALA A 121 -13.03 -13.20 -17.95
CA ALA A 121 -14.15 -14.02 -18.44
C ALA A 121 -14.37 -13.84 -19.95
N GLU A 122 -14.22 -12.62 -20.47
CA GLU A 122 -14.35 -12.35 -21.91
C GLU A 122 -13.21 -12.97 -22.72
N GLU A 123 -12.02 -13.08 -22.15
CA GLU A 123 -10.83 -13.66 -22.79
C GLU A 123 -10.82 -15.18 -22.76
N ALA A 124 -11.68 -15.77 -21.94
CA ALA A 124 -11.72 -17.24 -21.77
C ALA A 124 -12.39 -17.97 -22.92
#